data_a9f240a38fb7c358b4fddb9a7f3d88a2
#
_entry.id   a9f240a38fb7c358b4fddb9a7f3d88a2
#
_cell.length_a   1.000
_cell.length_b   1.000
_cell.length_c   1.000
_cell.angle_alpha   90.00
_cell.angle_beta   90.00
_cell.angle_gamma   90.00
#
_symmetry.space_group_name_H-M   'P 1'
#
loop_
_entity.id
_entity.type
_entity.pdbx_description
1 polymer ?
#
loop_
_entity_poly.entity_id
_entity_poly.type
_entity_poly.pdbx_seq_one_letter_code
_entity_poly.pdbx_strand_id
1 'polypeptide(L)'
;MVNGVGPASPIDYPVNVKALYYRGDRRMCDLANLHEALHDLLVHWEILKDDNFKIIAATDGSRWMYDKERPRTEITITRMEE
;
A
#
# COMPACT_ATOMS: atom_id res chain seq x y z
N MET A 1 4.86 -3.24 -15.70
CA MET A 1 4.97 -3.72 -15.46
C MET A 1 5.22 -4.21 -15.58
N VAL A 2 5.54 -4.11 -15.52
CA VAL A 2 5.94 -4.67 -15.39
C VAL A 2 5.99 -5.44 -15.67
N ASN A 3 6.32 -5.26 -16.14
CA ASN A 3 6.34 -6.18 -16.34
C ASN A 3 6.06 -6.87 -15.55
N GLY A 4 5.47 -6.73 -15.46
CA GLY A 4 4.85 -7.43 -14.42
C GLY A 4 5.67 -8.38 -13.68
N VAL A 5 6.80 -8.12 -13.64
CA VAL A 5 7.68 -8.94 -12.86
C VAL A 5 7.83 -8.29 -11.52
N GLY A 6 7.31 -8.92 -10.50
CA GLY A 6 7.57 -8.51 -9.15
C GLY A 6 9.02 -8.70 -8.82
N PRO A 7 9.45 -8.28 -7.64
CA PRO A 7 10.81 -8.53 -7.20
C PRO A 7 11.10 -10.02 -7.20
N ALA A 8 12.32 -10.41 -7.49
CA ALA A 8 12.75 -11.81 -7.46
C ALA A 8 12.51 -12.42 -6.09
N SER A 9 12.54 -11.60 -5.05
CA SER A 9 12.16 -12.00 -3.70
C SER A 9 11.38 -10.86 -3.06
N PRO A 10 10.48 -11.16 -2.12
CA PRO A 10 9.72 -10.12 -1.44
C PRO A 10 10.62 -9.11 -0.73
N ILE A 11 10.13 -7.88 -0.62
CA ILE A 11 10.84 -6.82 0.10
C ILE A 11 10.96 -7.22 1.57
N ASP A 12 12.18 -7.26 2.09
CA ASP A 12 12.46 -7.68 3.45
C ASP A 12 13.20 -6.61 4.27
N TYR A 13 13.05 -5.35 3.88
CA TYR A 13 13.67 -4.21 4.56
C TYR A 13 12.60 -3.14 4.82
N PRO A 14 12.86 -2.19 5.73
CA PRO A 14 11.86 -1.18 6.08
C PRO A 14 11.49 -0.28 4.90
N VAL A 15 10.21 -0.08 4.70
CA VAL A 15 9.68 0.79 3.64
C VAL A 15 8.57 1.67 4.18
N ASN A 16 8.34 2.77 3.47
CA ASN A 16 7.14 3.57 3.63
C ASN A 16 6.17 3.15 2.53
N VAL A 17 4.97 2.73 2.91
CA VAL A 17 3.92 2.38 1.95
C VAL A 17 2.91 3.52 1.91
N LYS A 18 3.02 4.37 0.91
CA LYS A 18 2.07 5.46 0.70
C LYS A 18 0.95 4.97 -0.18
N ALA A 19 -0.28 5.09 0.27
CA ALA A 19 -1.45 4.66 -0.47
C ALA A 19 -2.44 5.82 -0.60
N LEU A 20 -2.83 6.11 -1.83
CA LEU A 20 -3.87 7.09 -2.12
C LEU A 20 -5.11 6.31 -2.55
N TYR A 21 -6.11 6.30 -1.69
CA TYR A 21 -7.35 5.56 -1.92
C TYR A 21 -8.38 6.47 -2.56
N TYR A 22 -8.52 6.36 -3.87
CA TYR A 22 -9.52 7.11 -4.62
C TYR A 22 -10.81 6.31 -4.65
N ARG A 23 -11.81 6.79 -3.92
CA ARG A 23 -13.07 6.10 -3.76
C ARG A 23 -14.16 6.75 -4.61
N GLY A 24 -15.04 5.91 -5.15
CA GLY A 24 -16.13 6.38 -6.00
C GLY A 24 -17.37 6.84 -5.24
N ASP A 25 -17.39 6.68 -3.95
CA ASP A 25 -18.49 7.13 -3.09
C ASP A 25 -17.91 7.73 -1.80
N ARG A 26 -18.80 8.34 -1.01
CA ARG A 26 -18.39 8.99 0.23
C ARG A 26 -18.82 8.21 1.46
N ARG A 27 -18.94 6.90 1.33
CA ARG A 27 -19.25 6.07 2.48
C ARG A 27 -18.15 6.18 3.52
N MET A 28 -18.57 6.20 4.77
CA MET A 28 -17.60 6.18 5.85
C MET A 28 -16.79 4.90 5.80
N CYS A 29 -15.50 5.04 5.84
CA CYS A 29 -14.61 3.91 6.00
C CYS A 29 -13.41 4.35 6.82
N ASP A 30 -12.85 3.42 7.55
CA ASP A 30 -11.71 3.68 8.40
C ASP A 30 -10.44 3.49 7.57
N LEU A 31 -9.59 4.51 7.53
CA LEU A 31 -8.33 4.45 6.80
C LEU A 31 -7.46 3.28 7.28
N ALA A 32 -7.49 2.99 8.58
CA ALA A 32 -6.74 1.87 9.13
C ALA A 32 -7.20 0.53 8.52
N ASN A 33 -8.50 0.37 8.31
CA ASN A 33 -9.04 -0.84 7.69
C ASN A 33 -8.59 -0.96 6.22
N LEU A 34 -8.53 0.15 5.51
CA LEU A 34 -8.05 0.16 4.13
C LEU A 34 -6.58 -0.24 4.08
N HIS A 35 -5.77 0.28 4.98
CA HIS A 35 -4.36 -0.09 5.07
C HIS A 35 -4.19 -1.57 5.38
N GLU A 36 -4.95 -2.09 6.33
CA GLU A 36 -4.86 -3.48 6.72
C GLU A 36 -5.15 -4.40 5.53
N ALA A 37 -6.21 -4.12 4.78
CA ALA A 37 -6.56 -4.90 3.60
C ALA A 37 -5.49 -4.81 2.52
N LEU A 38 -4.95 -3.60 2.28
CA LEU A 38 -3.91 -3.40 1.29
C LEU A 38 -2.63 -4.14 1.66
N HIS A 39 -2.22 -4.03 2.93
CA HIS A 39 -0.99 -4.68 3.39
C HIS A 39 -1.09 -6.19 3.28
N ASP A 40 -2.25 -6.77 3.60
CA ASP A 40 -2.48 -8.20 3.41
C ASP A 40 -2.31 -8.60 1.95
N LEU A 41 -2.82 -7.80 1.02
CA LEU A 41 -2.68 -8.08 -0.40
C LEU A 41 -1.24 -8.01 -0.86
N LEU A 42 -0.48 -7.02 -0.38
CA LEU A 42 0.92 -6.87 -0.75
C LEU A 42 1.75 -8.05 -0.28
N VAL A 43 1.43 -8.60 0.88
CA VAL A 43 2.09 -9.81 1.39
C VAL A 43 1.63 -11.03 0.60
N HIS A 44 0.34 -11.13 0.33
CA HIS A 44 -0.23 -12.24 -0.43
C HIS A 44 0.39 -12.34 -1.83
N TRP A 45 0.63 -11.21 -2.47
CA TRP A 45 1.24 -11.18 -3.81
C TRP A 45 2.77 -11.21 -3.75
N GLU A 46 3.34 -11.44 -2.59
CA GLU A 46 4.78 -11.57 -2.39
C GLU A 46 5.57 -10.32 -2.80
N ILE A 47 4.94 -9.16 -2.73
CA ILE A 47 5.63 -7.89 -2.93
C ILE A 47 6.38 -7.52 -1.65
N LEU A 48 5.74 -7.74 -0.50
CA LEU A 48 6.35 -7.55 0.82
C LEU A 48 6.47 -8.90 1.51
N LYS A 49 7.53 -9.09 2.26
CA LYS A 49 7.75 -10.33 3.02
C LYS A 49 6.75 -10.49 4.14
N ASP A 50 6.40 -9.39 4.81
CA ASP A 50 5.48 -9.37 5.93
C ASP A 50 4.90 -7.97 6.05
N ASP A 51 3.88 -7.80 6.88
CA ASP A 51 3.25 -6.50 7.12
C ASP A 51 3.57 -5.92 8.49
N ASN A 52 4.51 -6.52 9.21
CA ASN A 52 4.90 -6.00 10.51
C ASN A 52 5.76 -4.72 10.38
N PHE A 53 6.02 -4.06 11.51
CA PHE A 53 6.71 -2.77 11.52
C PHE A 53 8.15 -2.82 11.00
N LYS A 54 8.75 -3.99 10.91
CA LYS A 54 10.10 -4.14 10.37
C LYS A 54 10.10 -4.03 8.84
N ILE A 55 8.95 -4.22 8.22
CA ILE A 55 8.78 -4.13 6.77
C ILE A 55 7.98 -2.88 6.44
N ILE A 56 6.78 -2.71 7.02
CA ILE A 56 5.99 -1.51 6.83
C ILE A 56 6.24 -0.59 8.00
N ALA A 57 7.30 0.20 7.90
CA ALA A 57 7.72 1.07 8.98
C ALA A 57 6.89 2.34 9.06
N ALA A 58 6.27 2.75 7.95
CA ALA A 58 5.45 3.96 7.90
C ALA A 58 4.48 3.90 6.74
N THR A 59 3.46 4.75 6.81
CA THR A 59 2.47 4.92 5.74
C THR A 59 2.30 6.40 5.41
N ASP A 60 3.37 7.16 5.53
CA ASP A 60 3.35 8.61 5.38
C ASP A 60 2.86 9.03 4.00
N GLY A 61 2.02 10.05 3.98
CA GLY A 61 1.46 10.59 2.75
C GLY A 61 0.20 9.90 2.28
N SER A 62 -0.23 8.85 2.98
CA SER A 62 -1.45 8.14 2.62
C SER A 62 -2.68 8.98 2.87
N ARG A 63 -3.67 8.86 1.98
CA ARG A 63 -4.90 9.66 2.06
C ARG A 63 -6.09 8.93 1.48
N TRP A 64 -7.27 9.27 1.99
CA TRP A 64 -8.56 8.97 1.38
C TRP A 64 -8.90 10.12 0.43
N MET A 65 -9.28 9.80 -0.80
CA MET A 65 -9.65 10.79 -1.79
C MET A 65 -10.94 10.36 -2.49
N TYR A 66 -11.69 11.35 -2.96
CA TYR A 66 -12.90 11.06 -3.71
C TYR A 66 -12.63 11.23 -5.21
N ASP A 67 -12.96 10.21 -5.99
CA ASP A 67 -12.89 10.28 -7.45
C ASP A 67 -13.97 9.37 -8.01
N LYS A 68 -15.11 9.97 -8.34
CA LYS A 68 -16.27 9.23 -8.82
C LYS A 68 -16.01 8.54 -10.16
N GLU A 69 -15.16 9.14 -10.98
CA GLU A 69 -14.95 8.64 -12.34
C GLU A 69 -13.92 7.54 -12.45
N ARG A 70 -12.91 7.57 -11.60
CA ARG A 70 -11.84 6.59 -11.64
C ARG A 70 -11.43 6.12 -10.25
N PRO A 71 -12.31 5.37 -9.58
CA PRO A 71 -11.94 4.79 -8.28
C PRO A 71 -10.73 3.89 -8.44
N ARG A 72 -9.74 4.07 -7.57
CA ARG A 72 -8.51 3.29 -7.66
C ARG A 72 -7.69 3.47 -6.39
N THR A 73 -6.65 2.67 -6.25
CA THR A 73 -5.65 2.85 -5.21
C THR A 73 -4.29 3.02 -5.87
N GLU A 74 -3.63 4.12 -5.55
CA GLU A 74 -2.27 4.38 -6.05
C GLU A 74 -1.29 4.11 -4.92
N ILE A 75 -0.31 3.27 -5.17
CA ILE A 75 0.62 2.81 -4.15
C ILE A 75 2.05 3.20 -4.52
N THR A 76 2.76 3.79 -3.58
CA THR A 76 4.17 4.11 -3.73
C THR A 76 4.92 3.50 -2.56
N ILE A 77 5.89 2.66 -2.86
CA ILE A 77 6.71 2.02 -1.84
C ILE A 77 8.11 2.61 -1.92
N THR A 78 8.55 3.19 -0.83
CA THR A 78 9.85 3.86 -0.75
C THR A 78 10.67 3.22 0.36
N ARG A 79 11.91 2.86 0.04
CA ARG A 79 12.81 2.31 1.04
C ARG A 79 13.13 3.37 2.08
N MET A 80 13.07 3.00 3.34
CA MET A 80 13.43 3.88 4.44
C MET A 80 14.85 3.60 4.88
N GLU A 81 15.61 4.67 5.02
CA GLU A 81 16.98 4.57 5.53
C GLU A 81 16.98 4.87 7.02
N GLU A 82 17.87 4.21 7.72
CA GLU A 82 18.01 4.42 9.15
C GLU A 82 19.00 5.53 9.47
#